data_a406e5775746476b7b8331f40a45d9a6
#
_entry.id   a406e5775746476b7b8331f40a45d9a6
#
_cell.length_a   1.000
_cell.length_b   1.000
_cell.length_c   1.000
_cell.angle_alpha   90.00
_cell.angle_beta   90.00
_cell.angle_gamma   90.00
#
_symmetry.space_group_name_H-M   'P 1'
#
loop_
_entity.id
_entity.type
_entity.pdbx_description
1 polymer ?
#
loop_
_entity_poly.entity_id
_entity_poly.type
_entity_poly.pdbx_seq_one_letter_code
_entity_poly.pdbx_strand_id
1 'polypeptide(L)'
;MATTIHKISCPYDCPSTCGLEAEIEDGRLIKVKNDKTHPVSKNGICRKMQHYEQDIYSVDRLRTPLRRVGRKGEAKFKPISWDEAVREITDQFKAIIEKWGAEAILPCVYSGVMSDIQRNCGDAFFNHMGASELVKTLCSSAKGAGYDAVVGKTGCLEPTELNDSDLYLIWSCNMAATRLQTLADLQKPANRHKKKILIDVYPNPTAAYCDQVITIKAGTDGALALSMMHVLKNEHLVDKSFVEKYTSGYPAFAETLDVYTPEWAESETGIPAEVIRQLAREFGQAKAPAIILGSGNSRHGNGGMTVRLITILSALTGAWQHPGGGLCGCTPIDTDYVNKSLITRPDFRKKPARKININQIGQALAMEGKEAVRGFYVYGCNPANTVSDQQLIIRGLEREDLFTVVHERFMTDTARYADIVLPATFSVEQTDIYRAYGYCTLSTGRKLVDAPGECRSNWDTFCLLAKGMGYADDYFDRSENEMLDILRRKRSDRAVLLRCHFQIIWPLALKPAKC
;
A
#
# COMPACT_ATOMS: atom_id res chain seq x y z
N MET A 1 -3.20 -40.43 -3.50
CA MET A 1 -4.09 -39.25 -3.54
C MET A 1 -3.52 -38.27 -4.56
N ALA A 2 -4.36 -37.64 -5.36
CA ALA A 2 -3.86 -36.77 -6.45
C ALA A 2 -3.64 -35.36 -5.91
N THR A 3 -2.40 -34.90 -5.93
CA THR A 3 -2.06 -33.50 -5.66
C THR A 3 -2.43 -32.65 -6.87
N THR A 4 -3.17 -31.58 -6.66
CA THR A 4 -3.48 -30.58 -7.70
C THR A 4 -2.70 -29.30 -7.46
N ILE A 5 -2.31 -28.62 -8.55
CA ILE A 5 -1.57 -27.35 -8.49
C ILE A 5 -2.45 -26.24 -9.04
N HIS A 6 -2.60 -25.18 -8.28
CA HIS A 6 -3.41 -24.01 -8.62
C HIS A 6 -2.58 -22.74 -8.56
N LYS A 7 -2.76 -21.85 -9.53
CA LYS A 7 -2.15 -20.53 -9.51
C LYS A 7 -2.91 -19.60 -8.58
N ILE A 8 -2.17 -18.92 -7.71
CA ILE A 8 -2.69 -17.96 -6.73
C ILE A 8 -1.86 -16.68 -6.72
N SER A 9 -2.35 -15.66 -6.04
CA SER A 9 -1.65 -14.38 -5.84
C SER A 9 -1.30 -14.18 -4.38
N CYS A 10 -0.15 -13.57 -4.13
CA CYS A 10 0.25 -13.16 -2.79
C CYS A 10 -0.69 -12.07 -2.27
N PRO A 11 -1.31 -12.23 -1.07
CA PRO A 11 -2.26 -11.27 -0.52
C PRO A 11 -1.62 -10.13 0.26
N TYR A 12 -0.32 -10.18 0.52
CA TYR A 12 0.36 -9.26 1.43
C TYR A 12 0.73 -7.92 0.81
N ASP A 13 0.90 -6.92 1.67
CA ASP A 13 1.37 -5.58 1.31
C ASP A 13 2.81 -5.62 0.79
N CYS A 14 2.93 -5.68 -0.52
CA CYS A 14 4.19 -5.74 -1.25
C CYS A 14 3.98 -5.22 -2.67
N PRO A 15 4.93 -4.42 -3.20
CA PRO A 15 4.80 -3.89 -4.57
C PRO A 15 4.73 -4.98 -5.65
N SER A 16 5.25 -6.19 -5.37
CA SER A 16 5.35 -7.25 -6.38
C SER A 16 4.07 -8.03 -6.62
N THR A 17 3.20 -8.20 -5.61
CA THR A 17 1.98 -9.03 -5.68
C THR A 17 2.26 -10.34 -6.43
N CYS A 18 3.20 -11.15 -5.90
CA CYS A 18 3.75 -12.32 -6.59
C CYS A 18 2.69 -13.33 -7.01
N GLY A 19 2.82 -13.86 -8.22
CA GLY A 19 2.15 -15.09 -8.64
C GLY A 19 2.81 -16.29 -7.97
N LEU A 20 1.99 -17.17 -7.42
CA LEU A 20 2.39 -18.33 -6.65
C LEU A 20 1.62 -19.57 -7.13
N GLU A 21 2.10 -20.74 -6.76
CA GLU A 21 1.45 -22.02 -6.95
C GLU A 21 1.08 -22.62 -5.60
N ALA A 22 -0.19 -23.01 -5.44
CA ALA A 22 -0.71 -23.71 -4.28
C ALA A 22 -0.85 -25.20 -4.62
N GLU A 23 -0.22 -26.05 -3.82
CA GLU A 23 -0.38 -27.50 -3.89
C GLU A 23 -1.51 -27.92 -2.94
N ILE A 24 -2.56 -28.51 -3.50
CA ILE A 24 -3.75 -28.96 -2.77
C ILE A 24 -3.81 -30.48 -2.80
N GLU A 25 -3.99 -31.09 -1.65
CA GLU A 25 -4.22 -32.51 -1.48
C GLU A 25 -5.42 -32.72 -0.53
N ASP A 26 -6.40 -33.50 -0.97
CA ASP A 26 -7.64 -33.79 -0.22
C ASP A 26 -8.33 -32.52 0.33
N GLY A 27 -8.38 -31.45 -0.47
CA GLY A 27 -8.99 -30.19 -0.06
C GLY A 27 -8.16 -29.34 0.92
N ARG A 28 -6.91 -29.73 1.19
CA ARG A 28 -6.00 -29.01 2.08
C ARG A 28 -4.84 -28.39 1.31
N LEU A 29 -4.47 -27.18 1.66
CA LEU A 29 -3.24 -26.54 1.17
C LEU A 29 -2.04 -27.22 1.85
N ILE A 30 -1.18 -27.86 1.06
CA ILE A 30 0.02 -28.55 1.56
C ILE A 30 1.24 -27.66 1.48
N LYS A 31 1.34 -26.84 0.41
CA LYS A 31 2.52 -26.01 0.17
C LYS A 31 2.21 -24.85 -0.77
N VAL A 32 2.93 -23.75 -0.58
CA VAL A 32 2.97 -22.64 -1.52
C VAL A 32 4.37 -22.54 -2.13
N LYS A 33 4.43 -22.40 -3.46
CA LYS A 33 5.68 -22.23 -4.23
C LYS A 33 5.58 -21.01 -5.12
N ASN A 34 6.72 -20.53 -5.65
CA ASN A 34 6.68 -19.49 -6.65
C ASN A 34 6.20 -20.03 -8.01
N ASP A 35 5.37 -19.27 -8.70
CA ASP A 35 5.04 -19.52 -10.10
C ASP A 35 6.21 -19.08 -10.99
N LYS A 36 6.99 -20.04 -11.49
CA LYS A 36 8.15 -19.79 -12.38
C LYS A 36 7.74 -19.19 -13.74
N THR A 37 6.47 -19.27 -14.10
CA THR A 37 5.93 -18.70 -15.35
C THR A 37 5.43 -17.28 -15.18
N HIS A 38 5.28 -16.81 -13.94
CA HIS A 38 4.83 -15.45 -13.67
C HIS A 38 5.89 -14.42 -14.12
N PRO A 39 5.51 -13.37 -14.86
CA PRO A 39 6.49 -12.45 -15.48
C PRO A 39 7.34 -11.71 -14.44
N VAL A 40 6.79 -11.42 -13.26
CA VAL A 40 7.45 -10.62 -12.22
C VAL A 40 8.12 -11.47 -11.16
N SER A 41 7.45 -12.51 -10.64
CA SER A 41 7.86 -13.21 -9.42
C SER A 41 8.54 -14.56 -9.64
N LYS A 42 9.10 -14.78 -10.81
CA LYS A 42 9.79 -16.04 -11.18
C LYS A 42 11.09 -16.31 -10.40
N ASN A 43 11.62 -15.32 -9.68
CA ASN A 43 12.93 -15.41 -9.03
C ASN A 43 12.89 -16.09 -7.64
N GLY A 44 11.72 -16.50 -7.15
CA GLY A 44 11.59 -17.19 -5.88
C GLY A 44 10.45 -16.69 -5.00
N ILE A 45 10.30 -17.32 -3.86
CA ILE A 45 9.29 -17.00 -2.84
C ILE A 45 9.94 -16.34 -1.62
N CYS A 46 9.32 -15.31 -1.07
CA CYS A 46 9.82 -14.63 0.12
C CYS A 46 9.42 -15.37 1.41
N ARG A 47 10.10 -15.05 2.51
CA ARG A 47 9.86 -15.67 3.82
C ARG A 47 8.41 -15.56 4.32
N LYS A 48 7.68 -14.51 3.94
CA LYS A 48 6.26 -14.32 4.34
C LYS A 48 5.35 -15.42 3.79
N MET A 49 5.70 -16.00 2.64
CA MET A 49 4.87 -17.00 1.97
C MET A 49 5.42 -18.42 2.06
N GLN A 50 6.66 -18.61 2.58
CA GLN A 50 7.32 -19.92 2.63
C GLN A 50 6.56 -20.96 3.46
N HIS A 51 5.80 -20.51 4.47
CA HIS A 51 5.08 -21.36 5.42
C HIS A 51 3.63 -20.90 5.59
N TYR A 52 3.04 -20.39 4.50
CA TYR A 52 1.69 -19.84 4.51
C TYR A 52 0.63 -20.84 4.93
N GLU A 53 0.82 -22.11 4.60
CA GLU A 53 -0.03 -23.22 5.03
C GLU A 53 -0.04 -23.42 6.56
N GLN A 54 1.08 -23.11 7.23
CA GLN A 54 1.17 -23.23 8.70
C GLN A 54 0.30 -22.19 9.39
N ASP A 55 0.23 -20.95 8.86
CA ASP A 55 -0.65 -19.91 9.37
C ASP A 55 -2.13 -20.30 9.21
N ILE A 56 -2.50 -20.89 8.08
CA ILE A 56 -3.89 -21.29 7.77
C ILE A 56 -4.38 -22.33 8.77
N TYR A 57 -3.55 -23.30 9.11
CA TYR A 57 -3.92 -24.41 9.99
C TYR A 57 -3.44 -24.24 11.44
N SER A 58 -2.94 -23.05 11.80
CA SER A 58 -2.48 -22.74 13.16
C SER A 58 -3.56 -23.04 14.21
N VAL A 59 -3.13 -23.55 15.36
CA VAL A 59 -3.99 -23.79 16.51
C VAL A 59 -4.51 -22.48 17.14
N ASP A 60 -3.75 -21.38 16.95
CA ASP A 60 -4.09 -20.06 17.48
C ASP A 60 -5.09 -19.29 16.59
N ARG A 61 -5.46 -19.88 15.45
CA ARG A 61 -6.42 -19.27 14.55
C ARG A 61 -7.81 -19.20 15.17
N LEU A 62 -8.46 -18.03 15.06
CA LEU A 62 -9.86 -17.85 15.42
C LEU A 62 -10.74 -18.68 14.46
N ARG A 63 -11.70 -19.43 15.05
CA ARG A 63 -12.56 -20.36 14.29
C ARG A 63 -14.05 -20.14 14.52
N THR A 64 -14.43 -19.41 15.56
CA THR A 64 -15.81 -19.10 15.92
C THR A 64 -15.93 -17.64 16.31
N PRO A 65 -17.09 -16.99 16.15
CA PRO A 65 -17.32 -15.67 16.70
C PRO A 65 -17.19 -15.68 18.23
N LEU A 66 -16.64 -14.61 18.78
CA LEU A 66 -16.36 -14.48 20.21
C LEU A 66 -16.99 -13.20 20.75
N ARG A 67 -17.59 -13.30 21.95
CA ARG A 67 -18.11 -12.17 22.73
C ARG A 67 -17.27 -11.95 23.97
N ARG A 68 -16.93 -10.72 24.26
CA ARG A 68 -16.23 -10.31 25.48
C ARG A 68 -17.06 -10.63 26.74
N VAL A 69 -16.39 -11.12 27.78
CA VAL A 69 -17.02 -11.43 29.10
C VAL A 69 -16.30 -10.75 30.27
N GLY A 70 -15.20 -10.03 30.03
CA GLY A 70 -14.46 -9.26 31.02
C GLY A 70 -14.41 -7.78 30.67
N ARG A 71 -13.53 -7.02 31.35
CA ARG A 71 -13.22 -5.65 30.97
C ARG A 71 -12.43 -5.63 29.65
N LYS A 72 -12.51 -4.54 28.92
CA LYS A 72 -11.71 -4.35 27.71
C LYS A 72 -10.21 -4.50 28.02
N GLY A 73 -9.48 -5.18 27.13
CA GLY A 73 -8.06 -5.47 27.31
C GLY A 73 -7.73 -6.74 28.11
N GLU A 74 -8.66 -7.30 28.89
CA GLU A 74 -8.44 -8.58 29.60
C GLU A 74 -8.38 -9.80 28.67
N ALA A 75 -8.80 -9.65 27.42
CA ALA A 75 -8.88 -10.71 26.41
C ALA A 75 -9.66 -11.95 26.86
N LYS A 76 -10.71 -11.74 27.65
CA LYS A 76 -11.62 -12.81 28.10
C LYS A 76 -12.84 -12.86 27.20
N PHE A 77 -13.02 -13.98 26.52
CA PHE A 77 -14.09 -14.17 25.55
C PHE A 77 -14.81 -15.49 25.75
N LYS A 78 -16.05 -15.56 25.26
CA LYS A 78 -16.79 -16.80 25.10
C LYS A 78 -17.28 -16.95 23.66
N PRO A 79 -17.35 -18.17 23.10
CA PRO A 79 -17.93 -18.43 21.80
C PRO A 79 -19.41 -18.03 21.77
N ILE A 80 -19.84 -17.51 20.63
CA ILE A 80 -21.24 -17.23 20.27
C ILE A 80 -21.49 -17.67 18.83
N SER A 81 -22.78 -17.81 18.45
CA SER A 81 -23.12 -18.09 17.06
C SER A 81 -22.96 -16.84 16.16
N TRP A 82 -22.89 -17.04 14.84
CA TRP A 82 -22.93 -15.93 13.88
C TRP A 82 -24.22 -15.12 13.98
N ASP A 83 -25.37 -15.78 14.19
CA ASP A 83 -26.65 -15.09 14.32
C ASP A 83 -26.69 -14.19 15.56
N GLU A 84 -26.13 -14.65 16.68
CA GLU A 84 -25.96 -13.82 17.88
C GLU A 84 -25.04 -12.65 17.62
N ALA A 85 -23.87 -12.88 16.96
CA ALA A 85 -22.90 -11.85 16.66
C ALA A 85 -23.50 -10.77 15.73
N VAL A 86 -24.13 -11.19 14.62
CA VAL A 86 -24.76 -10.27 13.65
C VAL A 86 -25.87 -9.45 14.33
N ARG A 87 -26.76 -10.09 15.10
CA ARG A 87 -27.83 -9.40 15.82
C ARG A 87 -27.24 -8.36 16.78
N GLU A 88 -26.28 -8.74 17.62
CA GLU A 88 -25.69 -7.82 18.60
C GLU A 88 -24.99 -6.64 17.93
N ILE A 89 -24.20 -6.88 16.88
CA ILE A 89 -23.51 -5.82 16.12
C ILE A 89 -24.54 -4.86 15.51
N THR A 90 -25.57 -5.39 14.86
CA THR A 90 -26.57 -4.55 14.18
C THR A 90 -27.46 -3.78 15.14
N ASP A 91 -27.84 -4.38 16.27
CA ASP A 91 -28.63 -3.72 17.32
C ASP A 91 -27.81 -2.58 17.96
N GLN A 92 -26.54 -2.81 18.26
CA GLN A 92 -25.63 -1.77 18.77
C GLN A 92 -25.43 -0.64 17.75
N PHE A 93 -25.25 -0.96 16.48
CA PHE A 93 -25.10 0.06 15.44
C PHE A 93 -26.37 0.89 15.27
N LYS A 94 -27.56 0.26 15.28
CA LYS A 94 -28.87 0.96 15.26
C LYS A 94 -29.01 1.90 16.45
N ALA A 95 -28.69 1.43 17.66
CA ALA A 95 -28.76 2.24 18.88
C ALA A 95 -27.78 3.43 18.85
N ILE A 96 -26.56 3.23 18.33
CA ILE A 96 -25.60 4.30 18.16
C ILE A 96 -26.12 5.33 17.15
N ILE A 97 -26.65 4.87 16.02
CA ILE A 97 -27.18 5.74 14.96
C ILE A 97 -28.35 6.58 15.47
N GLU A 98 -29.28 5.95 16.20
CA GLU A 98 -30.43 6.63 16.77
C GLU A 98 -30.02 7.74 17.75
N LYS A 99 -29.05 7.45 18.63
CA LYS A 99 -28.64 8.36 19.70
C LYS A 99 -27.64 9.41 19.28
N TRP A 100 -26.68 9.06 18.39
CA TRP A 100 -25.51 9.88 18.10
C TRP A 100 -25.32 10.20 16.61
N GLY A 101 -26.10 9.56 15.74
CA GLY A 101 -25.94 9.63 14.29
C GLY A 101 -24.91 8.62 13.74
N ALA A 102 -25.01 8.33 12.45
CA ALA A 102 -24.20 7.30 11.79
C ALA A 102 -22.69 7.65 11.78
N GLU A 103 -22.33 8.93 11.81
CA GLU A 103 -20.92 9.37 11.85
C GLU A 103 -20.22 9.07 13.18
N ALA A 104 -20.96 8.65 14.22
CA ALA A 104 -20.37 8.11 15.45
C ALA A 104 -19.80 6.70 15.26
N ILE A 105 -20.01 6.07 14.08
CA ILE A 105 -19.43 4.78 13.72
C ILE A 105 -18.26 5.03 12.77
N LEU A 106 -17.09 4.43 13.09
CA LEU A 106 -15.85 4.53 12.30
C LEU A 106 -15.41 3.14 11.86
N PRO A 107 -15.41 2.84 10.54
CA PRO A 107 -14.70 1.68 10.00
C PRO A 107 -13.19 1.91 9.96
N CYS A 108 -12.42 0.86 10.23
CA CYS A 108 -10.97 0.88 10.12
C CYS A 108 -10.48 -0.31 9.30
N VAL A 109 -9.99 -0.02 8.10
CA VAL A 109 -9.36 -1.00 7.21
C VAL A 109 -8.10 -0.43 6.61
N TYR A 110 -7.05 -1.26 6.52
CA TYR A 110 -5.81 -0.82 5.88
C TYR A 110 -5.17 -1.93 5.03
N SER A 111 -3.89 -2.23 5.21
CA SER A 111 -3.09 -3.04 4.29
C SER A 111 -2.91 -4.50 4.74
N GLY A 112 -3.71 -5.00 5.67
CA GLY A 112 -3.68 -6.41 6.08
C GLY A 112 -4.14 -7.35 4.97
N VAL A 113 -4.95 -6.84 4.04
CA VAL A 113 -5.33 -7.50 2.78
C VAL A 113 -5.11 -6.53 1.63
N MET A 114 -4.34 -6.92 0.61
CA MET A 114 -4.02 -6.07 -0.55
C MET A 114 -4.74 -6.48 -1.83
N SER A 115 -5.95 -6.94 -1.67
CA SER A 115 -6.90 -7.25 -2.75
C SER A 115 -7.92 -6.13 -2.93
N ASP A 116 -8.70 -6.18 -3.98
CA ASP A 116 -9.69 -5.11 -4.23
C ASP A 116 -11.09 -5.44 -3.71
N ILE A 117 -11.55 -6.71 -3.74
CA ILE A 117 -12.89 -7.08 -3.23
C ILE A 117 -12.87 -7.08 -1.70
N GLN A 118 -12.08 -7.95 -1.08
CA GLN A 118 -12.12 -8.17 0.37
C GLN A 118 -11.65 -6.95 1.18
N ARG A 119 -10.76 -6.14 0.61
CA ARG A 119 -10.29 -4.92 1.27
C ARG A 119 -11.32 -3.81 1.27
N ASN A 120 -12.10 -3.68 0.18
CA ASN A 120 -12.94 -2.50 -0.04
C ASN A 120 -14.45 -2.78 0.09
N CYS A 121 -14.87 -4.04 0.26
CA CYS A 121 -16.30 -4.39 0.32
C CYS A 121 -17.04 -3.73 1.50
N GLY A 122 -16.37 -3.51 2.62
CA GLY A 122 -16.96 -2.82 3.77
C GLY A 122 -17.33 -1.37 3.48
N ASP A 123 -16.65 -0.72 2.53
CA ASP A 123 -16.98 0.67 2.16
C ASP A 123 -18.44 0.79 1.68
N ALA A 124 -18.98 -0.21 0.94
CA ALA A 124 -20.38 -0.22 0.50
C ALA A 124 -21.35 -0.23 1.69
N PHE A 125 -21.10 -1.08 2.69
CA PHE A 125 -21.91 -1.19 3.89
C PHE A 125 -21.89 0.12 4.70
N PHE A 126 -20.71 0.69 4.94
CA PHE A 126 -20.56 1.94 5.69
C PHE A 126 -21.00 3.17 4.91
N ASN A 127 -20.94 3.16 3.58
CA ASN A 127 -21.52 4.19 2.73
C ASN A 127 -23.04 4.18 2.81
N HIS A 128 -23.66 3.02 2.78
CA HIS A 128 -25.10 2.88 2.95
C HIS A 128 -25.55 3.38 4.34
N MET A 129 -24.79 3.06 5.37
CA MET A 129 -25.02 3.51 6.75
C MET A 129 -24.87 5.04 6.91
N GLY A 130 -24.00 5.68 6.15
CA GLY A 130 -23.60 7.07 6.35
C GLY A 130 -22.55 7.26 7.45
N ALA A 131 -21.76 6.23 7.74
CA ALA A 131 -20.71 6.23 8.76
C ALA A 131 -19.56 7.21 8.44
N SER A 132 -18.71 7.52 9.43
CA SER A 132 -17.46 8.25 9.22
C SER A 132 -16.56 7.56 8.19
N GLU A 133 -15.72 8.32 7.50
CA GLU A 133 -14.76 7.84 6.51
C GLU A 133 -13.33 7.87 7.08
N LEU A 134 -12.61 6.74 6.98
CA LEU A 134 -11.19 6.69 7.33
C LEU A 134 -10.34 7.17 6.16
N VAL A 135 -9.61 8.28 6.35
CA VAL A 135 -8.64 8.77 5.36
C VAL A 135 -7.34 7.98 5.51
N LYS A 136 -7.04 7.14 4.52
CA LYS A 136 -5.96 6.13 4.55
C LYS A 136 -4.61 6.75 4.16
N THR A 137 -3.96 7.49 5.07
CA THR A 137 -2.73 8.27 4.81
C THR A 137 -1.46 7.69 5.42
N LEU A 138 -1.50 6.52 6.04
CA LEU A 138 -0.40 5.98 6.85
C LEU A 138 0.86 5.63 6.02
N CYS A 139 0.72 5.13 4.79
CA CYS A 139 1.82 4.50 4.05
C CYS A 139 2.52 5.44 3.05
N SER A 140 1.83 5.88 1.99
CA SER A 140 2.47 6.48 0.82
C SER A 140 1.87 7.83 0.40
N SER A 141 0.92 8.38 1.12
CA SER A 141 0.22 9.61 0.70
C SER A 141 1.15 10.81 0.58
N ALA A 142 2.06 11.02 1.55
CA ALA A 142 3.04 12.09 1.48
C ALA A 142 4.01 11.90 0.30
N LYS A 143 4.45 10.65 0.06
CA LYS A 143 5.30 10.30 -1.08
C LYS A 143 4.59 10.56 -2.40
N GLY A 144 3.35 10.09 -2.55
CA GLY A 144 2.54 10.35 -3.73
C GLY A 144 2.33 11.84 -3.97
N ALA A 145 1.95 12.60 -2.95
CA ALA A 145 1.76 14.05 -3.07
C ALA A 145 3.03 14.79 -3.52
N GLY A 146 4.20 14.40 -3.00
CA GLY A 146 5.48 14.97 -3.41
C GLY A 146 5.81 14.67 -4.88
N TYR A 147 5.57 13.44 -5.32
CA TYR A 147 5.75 13.02 -6.70
C TYR A 147 4.77 13.74 -7.65
N ASP A 148 3.48 13.71 -7.34
CA ASP A 148 2.42 14.33 -8.14
C ASP A 148 2.61 15.84 -8.29
N ALA A 149 3.22 16.51 -7.30
CA ALA A 149 3.53 17.94 -7.36
C ALA A 149 4.59 18.29 -8.43
N VAL A 150 5.36 17.32 -8.93
CA VAL A 150 6.35 17.52 -10.00
C VAL A 150 5.80 17.09 -11.35
N VAL A 151 5.20 15.90 -11.42
CA VAL A 151 4.88 15.24 -12.69
C VAL A 151 3.37 15.13 -12.96
N GLY A 152 2.54 15.64 -12.05
CA GLY A 152 1.10 15.42 -12.11
C GLY A 152 0.73 13.96 -11.79
N LYS A 153 -0.49 13.57 -12.15
CA LYS A 153 -0.97 12.19 -11.95
C LYS A 153 -0.45 11.26 -13.05
N THR A 154 0.85 11.08 -13.12
CA THR A 154 1.50 10.16 -14.07
C THR A 154 2.10 8.98 -13.33
N GLY A 155 2.29 7.85 -14.03
CA GLY A 155 3.00 6.70 -13.50
C GLY A 155 4.50 6.98 -13.33
N CYS A 156 5.15 6.20 -12.47
CA CYS A 156 6.61 6.13 -12.38
C CYS A 156 7.14 4.91 -13.16
N LEU A 157 8.46 4.74 -13.22
CA LEU A 157 9.07 3.56 -13.83
C LEU A 157 8.53 2.27 -13.24
N GLU A 158 8.16 1.34 -14.10
CA GLU A 158 7.95 -0.04 -13.71
C GLU A 158 9.31 -0.72 -13.45
N PRO A 159 9.45 -1.59 -12.43
CA PRO A 159 10.72 -2.23 -12.13
C PRO A 159 11.36 -3.02 -13.29
N THR A 160 10.58 -3.48 -14.26
CA THR A 160 11.08 -4.16 -15.47
C THR A 160 11.87 -3.21 -16.37
N GLU A 161 11.55 -1.92 -16.37
CA GLU A 161 12.26 -0.90 -17.16
C GLU A 161 13.64 -0.58 -16.59
N LEU A 162 13.90 -0.91 -15.32
CA LEU A 162 15.22 -0.76 -14.70
C LEU A 162 16.32 -1.56 -15.42
N ASN A 163 15.96 -2.55 -16.25
CA ASN A 163 16.92 -3.26 -17.09
C ASN A 163 17.63 -2.35 -18.09
N ASP A 164 17.02 -1.23 -18.45
CA ASP A 164 17.57 -0.26 -19.41
C ASP A 164 18.34 0.89 -18.73
N SER A 165 18.29 0.98 -17.38
CA SER A 165 19.05 1.98 -16.61
C SER A 165 20.56 1.69 -16.65
N ASP A 166 21.39 2.72 -16.50
CA ASP A 166 22.84 2.61 -16.42
C ASP A 166 23.43 2.96 -15.05
N LEU A 167 22.63 3.62 -14.18
CA LEU A 167 22.97 3.95 -12.80
C LEU A 167 21.74 3.76 -11.91
N TYR A 168 21.91 3.18 -10.72
CA TYR A 168 20.85 3.03 -9.73
C TYR A 168 21.17 3.80 -8.44
N LEU A 169 20.37 4.81 -8.11
CA LEU A 169 20.31 5.40 -6.77
C LEU A 169 19.20 4.72 -5.98
N ILE A 170 19.58 3.85 -5.05
CA ILE A 170 18.64 3.15 -4.15
C ILE A 170 18.46 4.03 -2.92
N TRP A 171 17.39 4.83 -2.87
CA TRP A 171 17.22 5.86 -1.87
C TRP A 171 16.17 5.50 -0.83
N SER A 172 16.58 5.41 0.44
CA SER A 172 15.75 5.02 1.60
C SER A 172 14.92 3.75 1.33
N CYS A 173 15.55 2.75 0.70
CA CYS A 173 14.87 1.53 0.25
C CYS A 173 15.64 0.26 0.64
N ASN A 174 15.11 -0.49 1.60
CA ASN A 174 15.62 -1.82 1.93
C ASN A 174 15.03 -2.86 0.96
N MET A 175 15.62 -2.96 -0.24
CA MET A 175 15.13 -3.88 -1.29
C MET A 175 15.25 -5.35 -0.86
N ALA A 176 16.26 -5.70 -0.07
CA ALA A 176 16.46 -7.06 0.44
C ALA A 176 15.30 -7.56 1.34
N ALA A 177 14.50 -6.62 1.89
CA ALA A 177 13.32 -6.97 2.69
C ALA A 177 11.99 -6.68 1.97
N THR A 178 11.95 -5.66 1.08
CA THR A 178 10.68 -5.12 0.58
C THR A 178 10.50 -5.19 -0.94
N ARG A 179 11.58 -5.45 -1.72
CA ARG A 179 11.56 -5.50 -3.19
C ARG A 179 12.41 -6.63 -3.74
N LEU A 180 12.25 -7.83 -3.18
CA LEU A 180 13.09 -9.00 -3.50
C LEU A 180 13.14 -9.34 -5.00
N GLN A 181 12.01 -9.23 -5.70
CA GLN A 181 11.96 -9.51 -7.13
C GLN A 181 12.78 -8.50 -7.93
N THR A 182 12.64 -7.21 -7.63
CA THR A 182 13.43 -6.15 -8.26
C THR A 182 14.92 -6.31 -7.94
N LEU A 183 15.28 -6.59 -6.66
CA LEU A 183 16.67 -6.81 -6.29
C LEU A 183 17.28 -7.99 -7.05
N ALA A 184 16.55 -9.10 -7.16
CA ALA A 184 17.02 -10.27 -7.92
C ALA A 184 17.25 -9.93 -9.41
N ASP A 185 16.41 -9.08 -9.99
CA ASP A 185 16.60 -8.62 -11.37
C ASP A 185 17.85 -7.73 -11.52
N LEU A 186 18.15 -6.87 -10.53
CA LEU A 186 19.38 -6.06 -10.53
C LEU A 186 20.66 -6.91 -10.32
N GLN A 187 20.56 -8.14 -9.84
CA GLN A 187 21.70 -9.05 -9.68
C GLN A 187 21.94 -9.95 -10.90
N LYS A 188 21.09 -9.93 -11.91
CA LYS A 188 21.32 -10.69 -13.16
C LYS A 188 22.55 -10.20 -13.89
N PRO A 189 23.22 -11.05 -14.71
CA PRO A 189 24.42 -10.70 -15.47
C PRO A 189 24.28 -9.40 -16.27
N ALA A 190 23.11 -9.15 -16.84
CA ALA A 190 22.82 -7.93 -17.61
C ALA A 190 22.86 -6.63 -16.78
N ASN A 191 22.66 -6.71 -15.47
CA ASN A 191 22.50 -5.54 -14.59
C ASN A 191 23.57 -5.46 -13.50
N ARG A 192 24.19 -6.59 -13.12
CA ARG A 192 25.09 -6.65 -11.96
C ARG A 192 26.34 -5.75 -12.10
N HIS A 193 26.77 -5.44 -13.31
CA HIS A 193 27.91 -4.58 -13.60
C HIS A 193 27.57 -3.09 -13.53
N LYS A 194 26.28 -2.72 -13.52
CA LYS A 194 25.83 -1.33 -13.43
C LYS A 194 25.96 -0.83 -12.00
N LYS A 195 26.42 0.40 -11.84
CA LYS A 195 26.69 0.99 -10.52
C LYS A 195 25.40 1.13 -9.69
N LYS A 196 25.47 0.70 -8.44
CA LYS A 196 24.40 0.76 -7.45
C LYS A 196 24.87 1.54 -6.23
N ILE A 197 24.21 2.64 -5.92
CA ILE A 197 24.52 3.50 -4.78
C ILE A 197 23.33 3.45 -3.82
N LEU A 198 23.54 2.96 -2.60
CA LEU A 198 22.56 3.00 -1.53
C LEU A 198 22.70 4.30 -0.73
N ILE A 199 21.60 5.05 -0.60
CA ILE A 199 21.49 6.23 0.28
C ILE A 199 20.45 5.90 1.34
N ASP A 200 20.85 5.76 2.60
CA ASP A 200 19.94 5.42 3.70
C ASP A 200 20.50 5.94 5.04
N VAL A 201 19.69 5.96 6.08
CA VAL A 201 20.10 6.36 7.44
C VAL A 201 20.99 5.32 8.13
N TYR A 202 21.10 4.13 7.58
CA TYR A 202 21.99 3.05 8.01
C TYR A 202 22.28 2.11 6.85
N PRO A 203 23.37 1.34 6.90
CA PRO A 203 23.67 0.32 5.88
C PRO A 203 22.72 -0.87 6.03
N ASN A 204 21.49 -0.74 5.50
CA ASN A 204 20.49 -1.81 5.52
C ASN A 204 20.97 -3.03 4.69
N PRO A 205 20.32 -4.23 4.80
CA PRO A 205 20.75 -5.45 4.10
C PRO A 205 20.92 -5.32 2.58
N THR A 206 20.36 -4.29 1.92
CA THR A 206 20.60 -4.00 0.50
C THR A 206 22.05 -3.58 0.24
N ALA A 207 22.76 -3.04 1.24
CA ALA A 207 24.14 -2.62 1.15
C ALA A 207 25.07 -3.71 0.60
N ALA A 208 24.80 -4.98 0.93
CA ALA A 208 25.58 -6.14 0.43
C ALA A 208 25.51 -6.32 -1.11
N TYR A 209 24.63 -5.61 -1.79
CA TYR A 209 24.41 -5.68 -3.24
C TYR A 209 24.77 -4.37 -3.95
N CYS A 210 25.34 -3.38 -3.24
CA CYS A 210 25.64 -2.06 -3.75
C CYS A 210 27.15 -1.84 -3.82
N ASP A 211 27.58 -1.04 -4.80
CA ASP A 211 28.98 -0.67 -5.00
C ASP A 211 29.41 0.45 -4.05
N GLN A 212 28.45 1.27 -3.61
CA GLN A 212 28.67 2.37 -2.67
C GLN A 212 27.49 2.50 -1.70
N VAL A 213 27.80 2.83 -0.45
CA VAL A 213 26.81 3.11 0.60
C VAL A 213 27.07 4.49 1.17
N ILE A 214 26.07 5.35 1.12
CA ILE A 214 26.11 6.72 1.65
C ILE A 214 25.13 6.77 2.83
N THR A 215 25.65 6.97 4.04
CA THR A 215 24.82 7.14 5.23
C THR A 215 24.48 8.61 5.43
N ILE A 216 23.20 8.91 5.62
CA ILE A 216 22.67 10.26 5.74
C ILE A 216 21.95 10.44 7.08
N LYS A 217 22.02 11.63 7.69
CA LYS A 217 21.18 11.96 8.86
C LYS A 217 19.70 11.88 8.49
N ALA A 218 18.90 11.27 9.35
CA ALA A 218 17.47 11.09 9.12
C ALA A 218 16.74 12.44 8.89
N GLY A 219 15.92 12.49 7.83
CA GLY A 219 15.13 13.67 7.49
C GLY A 219 15.86 14.77 6.71
N THR A 220 17.13 14.56 6.32
CA THR A 220 17.92 15.54 5.58
C THR A 220 18.09 15.23 4.09
N ASP A 221 17.37 14.23 3.59
CA ASP A 221 17.40 13.81 2.18
C ASP A 221 17.09 14.96 1.20
N GLY A 222 16.22 15.90 1.61
CA GLY A 222 15.93 17.10 0.82
C GLY A 222 17.13 18.03 0.67
N ALA A 223 17.98 18.16 1.70
CA ALA A 223 19.20 18.95 1.63
C ALA A 223 20.22 18.32 0.66
N LEU A 224 20.37 16.99 0.70
CA LEU A 224 21.19 16.27 -0.28
C LEU A 224 20.69 16.52 -1.72
N ALA A 225 19.38 16.39 -1.95
CA ALA A 225 18.79 16.60 -3.28
C ALA A 225 19.02 18.04 -3.79
N LEU A 226 18.82 19.06 -2.94
CA LEU A 226 19.07 20.46 -3.28
C LEU A 226 20.53 20.72 -3.64
N SER A 227 21.46 20.15 -2.86
CA SER A 227 22.88 20.31 -3.13
C SER A 227 23.33 19.57 -4.39
N MET A 228 22.79 18.38 -4.68
CA MET A 228 23.00 17.73 -5.96
C MET A 228 22.52 18.61 -7.12
N MET A 229 21.36 19.27 -7.01
CA MET A 229 20.86 20.20 -8.03
C MET A 229 21.75 21.44 -8.18
N HIS A 230 22.31 21.96 -7.08
CA HIS A 230 23.30 23.04 -7.11
C HIS A 230 24.50 22.63 -7.98
N VAL A 231 25.07 21.44 -7.75
CA VAL A 231 26.18 20.92 -8.56
C VAL A 231 25.80 20.73 -10.02
N LEU A 232 24.63 20.09 -10.28
CA LEU A 232 24.13 19.89 -11.65
C LEU A 232 24.01 21.22 -12.41
N LYS A 233 23.51 22.28 -11.76
CA LYS A 233 23.40 23.62 -12.34
C LYS A 233 24.77 24.21 -12.66
N ASN A 234 25.67 24.25 -11.67
CA ASN A 234 26.93 24.98 -11.76
C ASN A 234 27.98 24.26 -12.63
N GLU A 235 27.88 22.94 -12.75
CA GLU A 235 28.76 22.15 -13.63
C GLU A 235 28.12 21.86 -15.01
N HIS A 236 27.02 22.55 -15.34
CA HIS A 236 26.34 22.46 -16.64
C HIS A 236 25.83 21.05 -17.00
N LEU A 237 25.45 20.26 -15.99
CA LEU A 237 24.91 18.91 -16.14
C LEU A 237 23.38 18.87 -16.24
N VAL A 238 22.72 20.02 -16.26
CA VAL A 238 21.28 20.14 -16.50
C VAL A 238 21.00 19.98 -18.00
N ASP A 239 20.08 19.09 -18.36
CA ASP A 239 19.56 18.98 -19.73
C ASP A 239 18.64 20.18 -20.03
N LYS A 240 19.24 21.27 -20.53
CA LYS A 240 18.51 22.51 -20.86
C LYS A 240 17.40 22.28 -21.87
N SER A 241 17.63 21.42 -22.88
CA SER A 241 16.65 21.12 -23.91
C SER A 241 15.40 20.47 -23.34
N PHE A 242 15.58 19.50 -22.45
CA PHE A 242 14.47 18.84 -21.77
C PHE A 242 13.73 19.82 -20.84
N VAL A 243 14.48 20.55 -20.02
CA VAL A 243 13.92 21.47 -19.01
C VAL A 243 13.09 22.57 -19.69
N GLU A 244 13.62 23.21 -20.75
CA GLU A 244 12.91 24.25 -21.48
C GLU A 244 11.63 23.76 -22.16
N LYS A 245 11.67 22.54 -22.69
CA LYS A 245 10.56 21.98 -23.46
C LYS A 245 9.45 21.36 -22.61
N TYR A 246 9.83 20.74 -21.48
CA TYR A 246 8.93 19.86 -20.73
C TYR A 246 8.67 20.28 -19.28
N THR A 247 9.32 21.35 -18.80
CA THR A 247 9.12 21.84 -17.44
C THR A 247 8.69 23.31 -17.44
N SER A 248 8.22 23.78 -16.28
CA SER A 248 7.89 25.19 -16.06
C SER A 248 8.50 25.68 -14.75
N GLY A 249 8.91 26.98 -14.73
CA GLY A 249 9.42 27.63 -13.53
C GLY A 249 10.89 27.38 -13.22
N TYR A 250 11.63 26.65 -14.06
CA TYR A 250 13.05 26.37 -13.81
C TYR A 250 13.92 27.62 -13.62
N PRO A 251 13.83 28.73 -14.40
CA PRO A 251 14.69 29.90 -14.21
C PRO A 251 14.62 30.45 -12.77
N ALA A 252 13.41 30.67 -12.26
CA ALA A 252 13.21 31.15 -10.89
C ALA A 252 13.68 30.14 -9.83
N PHE A 253 13.45 28.86 -10.07
CA PHE A 253 13.95 27.81 -9.18
C PHE A 253 15.49 27.73 -9.18
N ALA A 254 16.11 27.84 -10.34
CA ALA A 254 17.57 27.79 -10.48
C ALA A 254 18.28 28.90 -9.69
N GLU A 255 17.70 30.10 -9.59
CA GLU A 255 18.23 31.20 -8.77
C GLU A 255 18.29 30.83 -7.29
N THR A 256 17.32 30.04 -6.80
CA THR A 256 17.29 29.63 -5.40
C THR A 256 18.37 28.58 -5.04
N LEU A 257 18.96 27.92 -6.03
CA LEU A 257 19.91 26.83 -5.80
C LEU A 257 21.29 27.29 -5.33
N ASP A 258 21.67 28.57 -5.49
CA ASP A 258 23.02 29.06 -5.23
C ASP A 258 23.46 28.94 -3.77
N VAL A 259 22.52 29.00 -2.83
CA VAL A 259 22.79 28.88 -1.40
C VAL A 259 22.95 27.43 -0.90
N TYR A 260 22.54 26.43 -1.70
CA TYR A 260 22.55 25.02 -1.30
C TYR A 260 23.84 24.32 -1.72
N THR A 261 24.98 24.87 -1.33
CA THR A 261 26.32 24.33 -1.69
C THR A 261 26.55 22.94 -1.10
N PRO A 262 27.50 22.16 -1.61
CA PRO A 262 27.90 20.89 -1.01
C PRO A 262 28.38 21.02 0.44
N GLU A 263 29.05 22.13 0.80
CA GLU A 263 29.51 22.43 2.14
C GLU A 263 28.33 22.69 3.11
N TRP A 264 27.32 23.44 2.66
CA TRP A 264 26.09 23.59 3.40
C TRP A 264 25.42 22.21 3.64
N ALA A 265 25.29 21.40 2.59
CA ALA A 265 24.66 20.09 2.73
C ALA A 265 25.48 19.12 3.58
N GLU A 266 26.82 19.21 3.59
CA GLU A 266 27.67 18.44 4.51
C GLU A 266 27.29 18.74 5.97
N SER A 267 27.08 20.00 6.33
CA SER A 267 26.69 20.40 7.69
C SER A 267 25.30 19.84 8.08
N GLU A 268 24.36 19.80 7.14
CA GLU A 268 23.00 19.31 7.34
C GLU A 268 22.93 17.77 7.37
N THR A 269 23.57 17.11 6.39
CA THR A 269 23.39 15.68 6.12
C THR A 269 24.43 14.79 6.78
N GLY A 270 25.61 15.34 7.09
CA GLY A 270 26.80 14.62 7.54
C GLY A 270 27.53 13.88 6.41
N ILE A 271 27.17 14.11 5.14
CA ILE A 271 27.84 13.54 3.98
C ILE A 271 28.94 14.51 3.54
N PRO A 272 30.21 14.10 3.38
CA PRO A 272 31.27 14.99 2.93
C PRO A 272 30.95 15.68 1.60
N ALA A 273 31.26 16.98 1.50
CA ALA A 273 30.93 17.81 0.33
C ALA A 273 31.46 17.20 -0.99
N GLU A 274 32.63 16.59 -0.98
CA GLU A 274 33.19 15.96 -2.19
C GLU A 274 32.42 14.70 -2.59
N VAL A 275 31.88 13.93 -1.63
CA VAL A 275 31.00 12.78 -1.93
C VAL A 275 29.70 13.27 -2.58
N ILE A 276 29.16 14.41 -2.13
CA ILE A 276 27.97 15.02 -2.73
C ILE A 276 28.25 15.46 -4.17
N ARG A 277 29.40 16.12 -4.42
CA ARG A 277 29.81 16.51 -5.78
C ARG A 277 29.96 15.30 -6.70
N GLN A 278 30.66 14.27 -6.24
CA GLN A 278 30.85 13.06 -7.02
C GLN A 278 29.51 12.40 -7.34
N LEU A 279 28.61 12.26 -6.36
CA LEU A 279 27.27 11.68 -6.55
C LEU A 279 26.47 12.46 -7.60
N ALA A 280 26.50 13.80 -7.52
CA ALA A 280 25.79 14.67 -8.46
C ALA A 280 26.36 14.56 -9.88
N ARG A 281 27.69 14.51 -10.03
CA ARG A 281 28.36 14.31 -11.33
C ARG A 281 28.00 12.97 -11.95
N GLU A 282 28.10 11.89 -11.18
CA GLU A 282 27.73 10.55 -11.64
C GLU A 282 26.28 10.49 -12.10
N PHE A 283 25.37 11.09 -11.32
CA PHE A 283 23.94 11.14 -11.67
C PHE A 283 23.69 11.99 -12.93
N GLY A 284 24.34 13.16 -13.05
CA GLY A 284 24.16 14.07 -14.18
C GLY A 284 24.82 13.58 -15.49
N GLN A 285 25.86 12.75 -15.41
CA GLN A 285 26.55 12.17 -16.57
C GLN A 285 25.96 10.86 -17.05
N ALA A 286 25.17 10.19 -16.21
CA ALA A 286 24.46 8.96 -16.58
C ALA A 286 23.38 9.28 -17.62
N LYS A 287 23.25 8.42 -18.64
CA LYS A 287 22.28 8.59 -19.71
C LYS A 287 20.86 8.25 -19.24
N ALA A 288 20.73 7.19 -18.48
CA ALA A 288 19.45 6.67 -17.98
C ALA A 288 19.51 6.38 -16.46
N PRO A 289 19.79 7.41 -15.62
CA PRO A 289 19.88 7.20 -14.19
C PRO A 289 18.50 6.89 -13.61
N ALA A 290 18.40 5.85 -12.78
CA ALA A 290 17.18 5.49 -12.08
C ALA A 290 17.29 5.75 -10.57
N ILE A 291 16.30 6.42 -10.01
CA ILE A 291 16.12 6.55 -8.57
C ILE A 291 15.10 5.50 -8.10
N ILE A 292 15.54 4.50 -7.34
CA ILE A 292 14.67 3.51 -6.71
C ILE A 292 14.30 4.02 -5.32
N LEU A 293 13.13 4.68 -5.23
CA LEU A 293 12.71 5.41 -4.04
C LEU A 293 11.93 4.53 -3.08
N GLY A 294 12.46 4.35 -1.86
CA GLY A 294 11.75 3.74 -0.75
C GLY A 294 10.69 4.67 -0.13
N SER A 295 10.18 4.29 1.03
CA SER A 295 9.21 5.11 1.77
C SER A 295 9.81 5.73 3.04
N GLY A 296 11.06 5.42 3.39
CA GLY A 296 11.74 5.95 4.57
C GLY A 296 11.82 7.48 4.58
N ASN A 297 12.21 8.07 3.44
CA ASN A 297 12.34 9.52 3.27
C ASN A 297 11.01 10.30 3.35
N SER A 298 9.86 9.64 3.27
CA SER A 298 8.54 10.27 3.42
C SER A 298 7.94 10.13 4.83
N ARG A 299 8.70 9.54 5.80
CA ARG A 299 8.25 9.32 7.18
C ARG A 299 8.61 10.46 8.14
N HIS A 300 8.90 11.63 7.62
CA HIS A 300 9.26 12.84 8.36
C HIS A 300 8.25 13.96 8.14
N GLY A 301 8.29 15.00 8.97
CA GLY A 301 7.40 16.15 8.86
C GLY A 301 7.48 16.87 7.51
N ASN A 302 8.63 16.86 6.84
CA ASN A 302 8.87 17.43 5.51
C ASN A 302 8.89 16.38 4.39
N GLY A 303 8.42 15.15 4.63
CA GLY A 303 8.58 14.01 3.72
C GLY A 303 8.00 14.22 2.32
N GLY A 304 6.87 14.91 2.20
CA GLY A 304 6.31 15.26 0.89
C GLY A 304 7.22 16.17 0.09
N MET A 305 7.81 17.20 0.72
CA MET A 305 8.76 18.12 0.08
C MET A 305 10.06 17.38 -0.28
N THR A 306 10.56 16.51 0.58
CA THR A 306 11.72 15.67 0.31
C THR A 306 11.54 14.85 -0.97
N VAL A 307 10.40 14.16 -1.12
CA VAL A 307 10.11 13.39 -2.34
C VAL A 307 9.97 14.28 -3.56
N ARG A 308 9.36 15.46 -3.42
CA ARG A 308 9.29 16.46 -4.49
C ARG A 308 10.70 16.83 -4.99
N LEU A 309 11.61 17.15 -4.08
CA LEU A 309 13.00 17.53 -4.44
C LEU A 309 13.75 16.36 -5.10
N ILE A 310 13.65 15.14 -4.55
CA ILE A 310 14.29 13.97 -5.17
C ILE A 310 13.74 13.72 -6.59
N THR A 311 12.43 13.92 -6.79
CA THR A 311 11.79 13.76 -8.10
C THR A 311 12.30 14.78 -9.13
N ILE A 312 12.57 16.02 -8.71
CA ILE A 312 13.11 17.09 -9.56
C ILE A 312 14.49 16.71 -10.15
N LEU A 313 15.31 15.93 -9.46
CA LEU A 313 16.61 15.47 -9.98
C LEU A 313 16.47 14.79 -11.34
N SER A 314 15.47 13.91 -11.50
CA SER A 314 15.20 13.23 -12.77
C SER A 314 14.71 14.19 -13.87
N ALA A 315 14.06 15.29 -13.50
CA ALA A 315 13.65 16.34 -14.44
C ALA A 315 14.86 17.14 -14.94
N LEU A 316 15.76 17.51 -14.04
CA LEU A 316 16.93 18.33 -14.39
C LEU A 316 17.90 17.62 -15.33
N THR A 317 18.06 16.30 -15.20
CA THR A 317 18.95 15.50 -16.05
C THR A 317 18.26 14.98 -17.32
N GLY A 318 16.96 15.28 -17.52
CA GLY A 318 16.20 14.73 -18.64
C GLY A 318 16.06 13.20 -18.62
N ALA A 319 16.26 12.56 -17.46
CA ALA A 319 16.30 11.11 -17.32
C ALA A 319 15.10 10.40 -17.96
N TRP A 320 13.91 11.00 -17.88
CA TRP A 320 12.68 10.44 -18.46
C TRP A 320 12.63 10.38 -19.98
N GLN A 321 13.60 10.96 -20.70
CA GLN A 321 13.71 10.81 -22.15
C GLN A 321 14.25 9.45 -22.56
N HIS A 322 14.86 8.72 -21.62
CA HIS A 322 15.55 7.47 -21.89
C HIS A 322 14.84 6.29 -21.21
N PRO A 323 14.70 5.16 -21.91
CA PRO A 323 14.24 3.93 -21.28
C PRO A 323 15.08 3.63 -20.03
N GLY A 324 14.42 3.29 -18.93
CA GLY A 324 15.07 3.01 -17.66
C GLY A 324 15.46 4.23 -16.83
N GLY A 325 15.42 5.45 -17.40
CA GLY A 325 15.72 6.68 -16.66
C GLY A 325 14.51 7.23 -15.90
N GLY A 326 14.73 7.80 -14.71
CA GLY A 326 13.70 8.44 -13.91
C GLY A 326 13.50 7.84 -12.51
N LEU A 327 12.27 7.83 -12.00
CA LEU A 327 11.97 7.42 -10.63
C LEU A 327 11.10 6.16 -10.62
N CYS A 328 11.55 5.13 -9.88
CA CYS A 328 10.84 3.90 -9.59
C CYS A 328 10.51 3.84 -8.09
N GLY A 329 9.26 3.79 -7.71
CA GLY A 329 8.93 3.70 -6.26
C GLY A 329 7.57 4.19 -5.86
N CYS A 330 6.87 4.87 -6.76
CA CYS A 330 5.44 5.16 -6.69
C CYS A 330 4.66 4.12 -7.49
N THR A 331 3.39 4.33 -7.73
CA THR A 331 2.59 3.48 -8.61
C THR A 331 3.03 3.71 -10.06
N PRO A 332 3.43 2.68 -10.80
CA PRO A 332 4.06 2.85 -12.12
C PRO A 332 3.11 3.43 -13.18
N ILE A 333 1.82 3.12 -13.13
CA ILE A 333 0.80 3.68 -14.06
C ILE A 333 -0.50 3.82 -13.29
N ASP A 334 -1.42 4.62 -13.82
CA ASP A 334 -2.79 4.67 -13.33
C ASP A 334 -3.37 3.25 -13.29
N THR A 335 -3.52 2.76 -12.07
CA THR A 335 -3.91 1.37 -11.79
C THR A 335 -5.42 1.21 -11.69
N ASP A 336 -6.22 2.12 -12.25
CA ASP A 336 -7.67 2.01 -12.28
C ASP A 336 -8.18 0.97 -13.28
N TYR A 337 -7.46 -0.17 -13.36
CA TYR A 337 -7.93 -1.35 -14.07
C TYR A 337 -9.19 -1.98 -13.47
N VAL A 338 -9.41 -1.74 -12.18
CA VAL A 338 -10.58 -2.19 -11.45
C VAL A 338 -11.44 -0.98 -11.13
N ASN A 339 -12.66 -0.97 -11.63
CA ASN A 339 -13.62 0.06 -11.24
C ASN A 339 -14.06 -0.15 -9.78
N LYS A 340 -13.32 0.45 -8.86
CA LYS A 340 -13.57 0.32 -7.42
C LYS A 340 -14.95 0.81 -6.99
N SER A 341 -15.56 1.74 -7.71
CA SER A 341 -16.90 2.22 -7.36
C SER A 341 -17.97 1.13 -7.41
N LEU A 342 -17.71 0.06 -8.18
CA LEU A 342 -18.58 -1.13 -8.19
C LEU A 342 -18.50 -1.93 -6.89
N ILE A 343 -17.39 -1.82 -6.15
CA ILE A 343 -17.18 -2.50 -4.86
C ILE A 343 -17.54 -1.56 -3.71
N THR A 344 -17.05 -0.33 -3.74
CA THR A 344 -17.20 0.61 -2.62
C THR A 344 -18.57 1.29 -2.58
N ARG A 345 -19.32 1.30 -3.68
CA ARG A 345 -20.66 1.89 -3.83
C ARG A 345 -20.75 3.29 -3.20
N PRO A 346 -19.98 4.27 -3.70
CA PRO A 346 -20.05 5.65 -3.19
C PRO A 346 -21.44 6.29 -3.42
N ASP A 347 -22.21 5.76 -4.38
CA ASP A 347 -23.60 6.14 -4.67
C ASP A 347 -24.57 5.83 -3.53
N PHE A 348 -24.25 4.89 -2.63
CA PHE A 348 -25.05 4.59 -1.44
C PHE A 348 -24.99 5.74 -0.41
N ARG A 349 -23.96 6.56 -0.46
CA ARG A 349 -23.78 7.67 0.48
C ARG A 349 -24.63 8.88 0.09
N LYS A 350 -25.53 9.29 0.98
CA LYS A 350 -26.47 10.39 0.74
C LYS A 350 -25.95 11.77 1.14
N LYS A 351 -24.93 11.83 2.00
CA LYS A 351 -24.33 13.09 2.51
C LYS A 351 -22.81 12.94 2.62
N PRO A 352 -22.03 14.03 2.54
CA PRO A 352 -20.60 14.00 2.82
C PRO A 352 -20.33 13.37 4.20
N ALA A 353 -19.30 12.54 4.30
CA ALA A 353 -18.92 11.92 5.56
C ALA A 353 -18.01 12.83 6.40
N ARG A 354 -18.10 12.68 7.72
CA ARG A 354 -17.03 13.09 8.62
C ARG A 354 -15.75 12.31 8.27
N LYS A 355 -14.65 13.01 8.05
CA LYS A 355 -13.36 12.38 7.69
C LYS A 355 -12.45 12.31 8.89
N ILE A 356 -11.91 11.13 9.18
CA ILE A 356 -10.94 10.90 10.24
C ILE A 356 -9.66 10.37 9.61
N ASN A 357 -8.54 11.10 9.80
CA ASN A 357 -7.24 10.67 9.32
C ASN A 357 -6.73 9.50 10.18
N ILE A 358 -6.28 8.42 9.55
CA ILE A 358 -5.77 7.24 10.25
C ILE A 358 -4.61 7.57 11.21
N ASN A 359 -3.78 8.58 10.89
CA ASN A 359 -2.71 9.02 11.78
C ASN A 359 -3.21 9.74 13.04
N GLN A 360 -4.48 10.13 13.06
CA GLN A 360 -5.16 10.80 14.18
C GLN A 360 -6.25 9.90 14.81
N ILE A 361 -6.24 8.61 14.47
CA ILE A 361 -7.28 7.68 14.95
C ILE A 361 -7.29 7.56 16.48
N GLY A 362 -6.12 7.61 17.13
CA GLY A 362 -6.02 7.62 18.58
C GLY A 362 -6.75 8.81 19.21
N GLN A 363 -6.61 10.00 18.64
CA GLN A 363 -7.33 11.19 19.09
C GLN A 363 -8.85 11.03 18.92
N ALA A 364 -9.29 10.48 17.77
CA ALA A 364 -10.71 10.25 17.51
C ALA A 364 -11.32 9.20 18.45
N LEU A 365 -10.59 8.13 18.77
CA LEU A 365 -11.04 7.08 19.66
C LEU A 365 -11.02 7.52 21.14
N ALA A 366 -10.07 8.35 21.55
CA ALA A 366 -9.98 8.86 22.92
C ALA A 366 -10.90 10.08 23.18
N MET A 367 -11.49 10.67 22.12
CA MET A 367 -12.39 11.82 22.23
C MET A 367 -13.64 11.46 23.02
N GLU A 368 -14.07 12.38 23.88
CA GLU A 368 -15.32 12.30 24.64
C GLU A 368 -16.35 13.32 24.11
N GLY A 369 -17.56 13.24 24.64
CA GLY A 369 -18.65 14.15 24.31
C GLY A 369 -19.46 13.76 23.07
N LYS A 370 -20.13 14.73 22.47
CA LYS A 370 -21.12 14.50 21.41
C LYS A 370 -20.51 13.99 20.09
N GLU A 371 -19.28 14.39 19.81
CA GLU A 371 -18.57 14.01 18.57
C GLU A 371 -17.70 12.75 18.72
N ALA A 372 -17.76 12.08 19.88
CA ALA A 372 -17.00 10.88 20.12
C ALA A 372 -17.38 9.74 19.19
N VAL A 373 -16.39 8.95 18.76
CA VAL A 373 -16.64 7.66 18.12
C VAL A 373 -17.24 6.72 19.16
N ARG A 374 -18.37 6.07 18.81
CA ARG A 374 -19.12 5.14 19.66
C ARG A 374 -19.17 3.72 19.11
N GLY A 375 -18.94 3.58 17.80
CA GLY A 375 -18.81 2.29 17.13
C GLY A 375 -17.52 2.25 16.35
N PHE A 376 -16.72 1.18 16.52
CA PHE A 376 -15.44 1.00 15.84
C PHE A 376 -15.38 -0.40 15.23
N TYR A 377 -15.35 -0.49 13.91
CA TYR A 377 -15.28 -1.75 13.18
C TYR A 377 -13.93 -1.91 12.48
N VAL A 378 -13.14 -2.89 12.89
CA VAL A 378 -11.78 -3.12 12.40
C VAL A 378 -11.72 -4.40 11.58
N TYR A 379 -11.15 -4.32 10.38
CA TYR A 379 -10.85 -5.48 9.55
C TYR A 379 -9.62 -5.21 8.68
N GLY A 380 -8.83 -6.24 8.40
CA GLY A 380 -7.62 -6.11 7.58
C GLY A 380 -6.59 -5.10 8.11
N CYS A 381 -6.59 -4.82 9.42
CA CYS A 381 -5.54 -4.04 10.08
C CYS A 381 -5.54 -4.26 11.60
N ASN A 382 -4.41 -3.92 12.25
CA ASN A 382 -4.22 -4.01 13.70
C ASN A 382 -3.77 -2.64 14.24
N PRO A 383 -4.69 -1.63 14.35
CA PRO A 383 -4.32 -0.25 14.68
C PRO A 383 -3.60 -0.12 16.03
N ALA A 384 -3.92 -0.91 17.04
CA ALA A 384 -3.23 -0.87 18.33
C ALA A 384 -1.73 -1.22 18.25
N ASN A 385 -1.29 -1.87 17.17
CA ASN A 385 0.12 -2.22 16.95
C ASN A 385 0.78 -1.39 15.84
N THR A 386 0.02 -1.00 14.80
CA THR A 386 0.60 -0.52 13.54
C THR A 386 0.42 0.96 13.27
N VAL A 387 -0.35 1.67 14.08
CA VAL A 387 -0.60 3.11 13.94
C VAL A 387 0.15 3.90 15.02
N SER A 388 0.55 5.13 14.69
CA SER A 388 1.25 6.03 15.62
C SER A 388 0.38 6.38 16.82
N ASP A 389 1.04 6.78 17.94
CA ASP A 389 0.40 7.14 19.20
C ASP A 389 -0.41 5.98 19.80
N GLN A 390 0.27 4.84 19.94
CA GLN A 390 -0.31 3.59 20.43
C GLN A 390 -1.01 3.75 21.78
N GLN A 391 -0.45 4.53 22.70
CA GLN A 391 -1.04 4.72 24.04
C GLN A 391 -2.41 5.41 23.96
N LEU A 392 -2.55 6.39 23.05
CA LEU A 392 -3.81 7.09 22.87
C LEU A 392 -4.86 6.17 22.20
N ILE A 393 -4.44 5.32 21.27
CA ILE A 393 -5.30 4.29 20.67
C ILE A 393 -5.80 3.33 21.75
N ILE A 394 -4.91 2.83 22.61
CA ILE A 394 -5.26 1.91 23.69
C ILE A 394 -6.27 2.56 24.66
N ARG A 395 -6.02 3.81 25.10
CA ARG A 395 -6.98 4.55 25.95
C ARG A 395 -8.36 4.66 25.29
N GLY A 396 -8.39 4.90 23.98
CA GLY A 396 -9.65 4.93 23.22
C GLY A 396 -10.34 3.58 23.20
N LEU A 397 -9.58 2.50 22.98
CA LEU A 397 -10.10 1.12 22.94
C LEU A 397 -10.57 0.61 24.31
N GLU A 398 -10.02 1.12 25.41
CA GLU A 398 -10.44 0.80 26.79
C GLU A 398 -11.79 1.42 27.20
N ARG A 399 -12.29 2.38 26.42
CA ARG A 399 -13.57 3.02 26.72
C ARG A 399 -14.71 2.01 26.62
N GLU A 400 -15.47 1.83 27.70
CA GLU A 400 -16.63 0.94 27.73
C GLU A 400 -17.83 1.46 26.91
N ASP A 401 -17.88 2.76 26.60
CA ASP A 401 -18.87 3.39 25.74
C ASP A 401 -18.49 3.39 24.24
N LEU A 402 -17.39 2.76 23.88
CA LEU A 402 -16.97 2.48 22.50
C LEU A 402 -17.26 1.02 22.16
N PHE A 403 -18.30 0.73 21.41
CA PHE A 403 -18.56 -0.62 20.93
C PHE A 403 -17.57 -0.98 19.80
N THR A 404 -16.73 -2.00 20.04
CA THR A 404 -15.63 -2.39 19.14
C THR A 404 -15.87 -3.77 18.55
N VAL A 405 -15.86 -3.88 17.23
CA VAL A 405 -15.91 -5.14 16.48
C VAL A 405 -14.59 -5.32 15.73
N VAL A 406 -14.00 -6.51 15.83
CA VAL A 406 -12.77 -6.86 15.11
C VAL A 406 -12.97 -8.13 14.30
N HIS A 407 -12.78 -8.06 12.98
CA HIS A 407 -12.83 -9.21 12.07
C HIS A 407 -11.41 -9.59 11.67
N GLU A 408 -10.87 -10.66 12.26
CA GLU A 408 -9.46 -11.02 12.19
C GLU A 408 -9.25 -12.56 12.20
N ARG A 409 -8.09 -13.00 11.77
CA ARG A 409 -7.67 -14.42 11.73
C ARG A 409 -7.12 -14.90 13.06
N PHE A 410 -6.50 -14.00 13.80
CA PHE A 410 -5.84 -14.27 15.09
C PHE A 410 -6.25 -13.24 16.14
N MET A 411 -6.02 -13.56 17.42
CA MET A 411 -6.23 -12.63 18.52
C MET A 411 -5.13 -11.57 18.53
N THR A 412 -5.30 -10.51 17.75
CA THR A 412 -4.38 -9.37 17.66
C THR A 412 -4.48 -8.45 18.88
N ASP A 413 -3.52 -7.51 19.01
CA ASP A 413 -3.55 -6.52 20.09
C ASP A 413 -4.84 -5.70 20.06
N THR A 414 -5.34 -5.32 18.88
CA THR A 414 -6.63 -4.63 18.76
C THR A 414 -7.80 -5.53 19.15
N ALA A 415 -7.78 -6.80 18.76
CA ALA A 415 -8.86 -7.76 19.05
C ALA A 415 -9.06 -8.00 20.56
N ARG A 416 -8.01 -7.86 21.37
CA ARG A 416 -8.08 -7.98 22.83
C ARG A 416 -9.04 -6.98 23.49
N TYR A 417 -9.29 -5.84 22.85
CA TYR A 417 -10.17 -4.77 23.32
C TYR A 417 -11.57 -4.83 22.70
N ALA A 418 -11.82 -5.77 21.79
CA ALA A 418 -13.09 -5.87 21.09
C ALA A 418 -14.24 -6.35 22.02
N ASP A 419 -15.45 -5.92 21.73
CA ASP A 419 -16.68 -6.46 22.31
C ASP A 419 -17.09 -7.74 21.57
N ILE A 420 -16.92 -7.74 20.23
CA ILE A 420 -17.13 -8.91 19.36
C ILE A 420 -15.89 -9.11 18.48
N VAL A 421 -15.42 -10.36 18.43
CA VAL A 421 -14.37 -10.80 17.49
C VAL A 421 -14.97 -11.79 16.51
N LEU A 422 -14.81 -11.53 15.22
CA LEU A 422 -15.29 -12.38 14.13
C LEU A 422 -14.12 -13.12 13.46
N PRO A 423 -14.25 -14.43 13.15
CA PRO A 423 -13.18 -15.21 12.55
C PRO A 423 -13.13 -14.99 11.05
N ALA A 424 -11.97 -14.53 10.53
CA ALA A 424 -11.75 -14.20 9.13
C ALA A 424 -11.08 -15.31 8.32
N THR A 425 -11.27 -15.28 7.00
CA THR A 425 -10.64 -16.19 6.03
C THR A 425 -9.23 -15.75 5.62
N PHE A 426 -8.44 -16.71 5.12
CA PHE A 426 -7.21 -16.47 4.36
C PHE A 426 -7.50 -16.38 2.85
N SER A 427 -6.53 -15.89 2.07
CA SER A 427 -6.71 -15.61 0.64
C SER A 427 -7.08 -16.82 -0.23
N VAL A 428 -6.67 -18.02 0.16
CA VAL A 428 -7.01 -19.28 -0.57
C VAL A 428 -8.39 -19.83 -0.20
N GLU A 429 -9.04 -19.26 0.81
CA GLU A 429 -10.37 -19.64 1.30
C GLU A 429 -11.48 -18.70 0.79
N GLN A 430 -11.14 -17.74 -0.05
CA GLN A 430 -12.04 -16.71 -0.59
C GLN A 430 -11.72 -16.38 -2.03
N THR A 431 -12.64 -15.70 -2.72
CA THR A 431 -12.42 -15.20 -4.09
C THR A 431 -12.08 -13.72 -4.05
N ASP A 432 -11.05 -13.32 -4.85
CA ASP A 432 -10.61 -11.94 -4.89
C ASP A 432 -9.90 -11.56 -6.19
N ILE A 433 -9.62 -10.26 -6.36
CA ILE A 433 -8.80 -9.71 -7.43
C ILE A 433 -7.64 -8.92 -6.82
N TYR A 434 -6.44 -9.16 -7.33
CA TYR A 434 -5.20 -8.62 -6.78
C TYR A 434 -4.53 -7.73 -7.80
N ARG A 435 -4.16 -6.53 -7.38
CA ARG A 435 -3.49 -5.53 -8.18
C ARG A 435 -2.13 -5.20 -7.54
N ALA A 436 -1.06 -5.42 -8.29
CA ALA A 436 0.25 -4.95 -7.88
C ALA A 436 0.29 -3.41 -7.92
N TYR A 437 0.93 -2.81 -6.91
CA TYR A 437 1.14 -1.35 -6.91
C TYR A 437 2.57 -0.96 -7.28
N GLY A 438 3.46 -1.92 -7.53
CA GLY A 438 4.81 -1.71 -8.04
C GLY A 438 5.02 -2.24 -9.45
N TYR A 439 4.05 -2.96 -10.01
CA TYR A 439 4.08 -3.52 -11.36
C TYR A 439 2.70 -3.39 -12.01
N CYS A 440 2.66 -3.33 -13.33
CA CYS A 440 1.42 -3.27 -14.10
C CYS A 440 0.76 -4.65 -14.25
N THR A 441 0.59 -5.36 -13.14
CA THR A 441 -0.01 -6.70 -13.13
C THR A 441 -1.31 -6.74 -12.36
N LEU A 442 -2.23 -7.54 -12.84
CA LEU A 442 -3.52 -7.84 -12.24
C LEU A 442 -3.74 -9.35 -12.30
N SER A 443 -4.11 -9.92 -11.17
CA SER A 443 -4.40 -11.33 -11.04
C SER A 443 -5.67 -11.59 -10.25
N THR A 444 -6.20 -12.79 -10.35
CA THR A 444 -7.40 -13.23 -9.62
C THR A 444 -7.07 -14.47 -8.82
N GLY A 445 -7.64 -14.60 -7.64
CA GLY A 445 -7.65 -15.82 -6.84
C GLY A 445 -9.08 -16.27 -6.62
N ARG A 446 -9.38 -17.54 -6.89
CA ARG A 446 -10.64 -18.17 -6.48
C ARG A 446 -10.41 -18.99 -5.22
N LYS A 447 -11.48 -19.18 -4.45
CA LYS A 447 -11.47 -20.10 -3.32
C LYS A 447 -10.98 -21.49 -3.75
N LEU A 448 -9.99 -22.03 -3.05
CA LEU A 448 -9.39 -23.34 -3.32
C LEU A 448 -9.63 -24.35 -2.20
N VAL A 449 -9.73 -23.88 -0.97
CA VAL A 449 -9.94 -24.73 0.21
C VAL A 449 -11.05 -24.14 1.08
N ASP A 450 -11.71 -25.00 1.85
CA ASP A 450 -12.68 -24.54 2.82
C ASP A 450 -11.99 -23.95 4.05
N ALA A 451 -12.56 -22.89 4.58
CA ALA A 451 -12.08 -22.29 5.82
C ALA A 451 -12.41 -23.18 7.01
N PRO A 452 -11.50 -23.34 7.98
CA PRO A 452 -11.76 -24.14 9.18
C PRO A 452 -12.76 -23.44 10.10
N GLY A 453 -13.60 -24.25 10.74
CA GLY A 453 -14.62 -23.74 11.66
C GLY A 453 -15.67 -22.88 10.96
N GLU A 454 -15.99 -21.74 11.55
CA GLU A 454 -17.02 -20.81 11.08
C GLU A 454 -16.42 -19.54 10.44
N CYS A 455 -15.16 -19.58 9.98
CA CYS A 455 -14.52 -18.41 9.37
C CYS A 455 -15.28 -17.95 8.12
N ARG A 456 -15.46 -16.63 7.99
CA ARG A 456 -16.12 -16.00 6.84
C ARG A 456 -15.22 -14.94 6.21
N SER A 457 -15.42 -14.72 4.91
CA SER A 457 -14.75 -13.63 4.21
C SER A 457 -15.31 -12.26 4.66
N ASN A 458 -14.59 -11.20 4.36
CA ASN A 458 -15.09 -9.85 4.59
C ASN A 458 -16.38 -9.60 3.78
N TRP A 459 -16.42 -10.07 2.54
CA TRP A 459 -17.59 -9.95 1.68
C TRP A 459 -18.82 -10.58 2.31
N ASP A 460 -18.75 -11.87 2.66
CA ASP A 460 -19.87 -12.59 3.27
C ASP A 460 -20.31 -11.96 4.59
N THR A 461 -19.35 -11.51 5.40
CA THR A 461 -19.62 -10.85 6.68
C THR A 461 -20.38 -9.55 6.49
N PHE A 462 -19.99 -8.69 5.54
CA PHE A 462 -20.71 -7.44 5.28
C PHE A 462 -22.08 -7.67 4.65
N CYS A 463 -22.25 -8.72 3.82
CA CYS A 463 -23.56 -9.13 3.32
C CYS A 463 -24.50 -9.53 4.47
N LEU A 464 -24.02 -10.32 5.44
CA LEU A 464 -24.79 -10.69 6.63
C LEU A 464 -25.16 -9.48 7.48
N LEU A 465 -24.20 -8.60 7.75
CA LEU A 465 -24.44 -7.38 8.51
C LEU A 465 -25.44 -6.44 7.81
N ALA A 466 -25.36 -6.33 6.49
CA ALA A 466 -26.31 -5.53 5.71
C ALA A 466 -27.74 -6.06 5.84
N LYS A 467 -27.93 -7.38 5.75
CA LYS A 467 -29.23 -8.02 6.01
C LYS A 467 -29.72 -7.77 7.44
N GLY A 468 -28.86 -7.88 8.44
CA GLY A 468 -29.20 -7.59 9.85
C GLY A 468 -29.54 -6.11 10.09
N MET A 469 -28.95 -5.18 9.32
CA MET A 469 -29.36 -3.77 9.32
C MET A 469 -30.68 -3.50 8.61
N GLY A 470 -31.17 -4.46 7.81
CA GLY A 470 -32.38 -4.31 7.00
C GLY A 470 -32.11 -3.60 5.65
N TYR A 471 -30.90 -3.63 5.13
CA TYR A 471 -30.60 -3.09 3.81
C TYR A 471 -31.11 -4.03 2.71
N ALA A 472 -31.97 -3.52 1.83
CA ALA A 472 -32.68 -4.28 0.82
C ALA A 472 -32.06 -4.17 -0.59
N ASP A 473 -30.84 -3.63 -0.72
CA ASP A 473 -30.17 -3.52 -2.01
C ASP A 473 -29.63 -4.89 -2.44
N ASP A 474 -29.91 -5.29 -3.70
CA ASP A 474 -29.50 -6.55 -4.30
C ASP A 474 -27.97 -6.70 -4.41
N TYR A 475 -27.24 -5.63 -4.21
CA TYR A 475 -25.79 -5.64 -4.10
C TYR A 475 -25.31 -6.60 -3.00
N PHE A 476 -25.97 -6.62 -1.85
CA PHE A 476 -25.62 -7.45 -0.72
C PHE A 476 -26.10 -8.91 -0.80
N ASP A 477 -26.79 -9.27 -1.89
CA ASP A 477 -27.16 -10.66 -2.20
C ASP A 477 -26.16 -11.37 -3.11
N ARG A 478 -25.19 -10.62 -3.65
CA ARG A 478 -24.19 -11.16 -4.59
C ARG A 478 -23.12 -11.95 -3.88
N SER A 479 -22.66 -13.01 -4.52
CA SER A 479 -21.48 -13.76 -4.12
C SER A 479 -20.19 -13.06 -4.55
N GLU A 480 -19.07 -13.44 -3.92
CA GLU A 480 -17.73 -13.00 -4.32
C GLU A 480 -17.41 -13.33 -5.80
N ASN A 481 -17.87 -14.50 -6.28
CA ASN A 481 -17.66 -14.92 -7.65
C ASN A 481 -18.41 -14.03 -8.64
N GLU A 482 -19.66 -13.68 -8.34
CA GLU A 482 -20.44 -12.75 -9.16
C GLU A 482 -19.79 -11.36 -9.18
N MET A 483 -19.29 -10.88 -8.03
CA MET A 483 -18.58 -9.61 -7.99
C MET A 483 -17.28 -9.66 -8.82
N LEU A 484 -16.50 -10.73 -8.73
CA LEU A 484 -15.32 -10.92 -9.57
C LEU A 484 -15.67 -10.91 -11.08
N ASP A 485 -16.76 -11.58 -11.46
CA ASP A 485 -17.19 -11.63 -12.86
C ASP A 485 -17.70 -10.26 -13.37
N ILE A 486 -18.40 -9.48 -12.52
CA ILE A 486 -18.79 -8.10 -12.84
C ILE A 486 -17.56 -7.23 -13.09
N LEU A 487 -16.55 -7.31 -12.22
CA LEU A 487 -15.31 -6.54 -12.36
C LEU A 487 -14.52 -6.92 -13.63
N ARG A 488 -14.57 -8.19 -14.02
CA ARG A 488 -13.92 -8.70 -15.24
C ARG A 488 -14.62 -8.24 -16.51
N ARG A 489 -15.96 -8.26 -16.55
CA ARG A 489 -16.76 -7.91 -17.75
C ARG A 489 -16.63 -6.43 -18.13
N LYS A 490 -16.62 -5.52 -17.16
CA LYS A 490 -16.47 -4.08 -17.41
C LYS A 490 -15.05 -3.66 -17.80
N ARG A 491 -14.16 -4.61 -17.97
CA ARG A 491 -12.76 -4.46 -18.39
C ARG A 491 -12.54 -4.59 -19.91
N SER A 492 -13.48 -5.20 -20.67
CA SER A 492 -13.25 -5.59 -22.06
C SER A 492 -12.75 -4.43 -22.94
N ASP A 493 -13.23 -3.23 -22.72
CA ASP A 493 -12.89 -2.08 -23.56
C ASP A 493 -11.52 -1.45 -23.22
N ARG A 494 -11.02 -1.61 -21.97
CA ARG A 494 -9.69 -1.15 -21.54
C ARG A 494 -8.61 -2.23 -21.63
N ALA A 495 -8.98 -3.51 -21.61
CA ALA A 495 -8.02 -4.63 -21.69
C ALA A 495 -7.34 -4.75 -23.07
N VAL A 496 -7.96 -4.25 -24.13
CA VAL A 496 -7.35 -4.12 -25.47
C VAL A 496 -6.17 -3.15 -25.44
N LEU A 497 -6.26 -2.09 -24.67
CA LEU A 497 -5.16 -1.14 -24.42
C LEU A 497 -3.96 -1.81 -23.71
N LEU A 498 -4.17 -2.75 -22.80
CA LEU A 498 -3.09 -3.38 -22.03
C LEU A 498 -2.23 -4.37 -22.85
N ARG A 499 -2.78 -5.03 -23.86
CA ARG A 499 -1.99 -5.87 -24.77
C ARG A 499 -1.12 -5.06 -25.74
N CYS A 500 -1.49 -3.81 -26.00
CA CYS A 500 -0.76 -2.90 -26.89
C CYS A 500 0.25 -1.99 -26.15
N HIS A 501 0.26 -1.94 -24.83
CA HIS A 501 0.98 -0.90 -24.06
C HIS A 501 2.46 -1.19 -23.80
N PHE A 502 2.98 -2.34 -24.15
CA PHE A 502 4.42 -2.56 -24.05
C PHE A 502 5.26 -1.74 -25.06
N GLN A 503 4.63 -0.97 -25.97
CA GLN A 503 5.35 -0.21 -27.00
C GLN A 503 4.97 1.27 -27.20
N ILE A 504 3.95 1.84 -26.51
CA ILE A 504 3.39 3.13 -26.99
C ILE A 504 3.18 4.21 -25.90
N ILE A 505 3.70 4.12 -24.70
CA ILE A 505 3.36 5.11 -23.65
C ILE A 505 4.28 6.34 -23.61
N TRP A 506 5.37 6.34 -24.33
CA TRP A 506 6.36 7.38 -24.21
C TRP A 506 5.99 8.78 -24.74
N PRO A 507 5.23 8.98 -25.82
CA PRO A 507 4.88 10.33 -26.29
C PRO A 507 3.68 10.98 -25.61
N LEU A 508 2.82 10.25 -24.91
CA LEU A 508 1.55 10.79 -24.37
C LEU A 508 1.64 11.25 -22.90
N ALA A 509 2.60 10.78 -22.14
CA ALA A 509 2.75 11.11 -20.72
C ALA A 509 3.34 12.51 -20.46
N LEU A 510 3.90 13.16 -21.46
CA LEU A 510 4.59 14.45 -21.34
C LEU A 510 3.86 15.64 -22.02
N LYS A 511 2.61 15.49 -22.44
CA LYS A 511 1.85 16.68 -22.85
C LYS A 511 1.48 17.47 -21.62
N PRO A 512 1.85 18.76 -21.54
CA PRO A 512 1.44 19.62 -20.44
C PRO A 512 -0.09 19.67 -20.41
N ALA A 513 -0.67 19.44 -19.23
CA ALA A 513 -2.04 19.82 -19.00
C ALA A 513 -2.16 21.33 -19.36
N LYS A 514 -2.97 21.66 -20.32
CA LYS A 514 -3.36 23.05 -20.53
C LYS A 514 -4.06 23.49 -19.25
N CYS A 515 -3.55 24.55 -18.63
CA CYS A 515 -4.20 25.27 -17.54
C CYS A 515 -5.64 25.60 -17.86
#